data_153798016c1410f504a9cad2ab1856d0
#
_entry.id   153798016c1410f504a9cad2ab1856d0
#
_cell.length_a   1.000
_cell.length_b   1.000
_cell.length_c   1.000
_cell.angle_alpha   90.00
_cell.angle_beta   90.00
_cell.angle_gamma   90.00
#
_symmetry.space_group_name_H-M   'P 1'
#
loop_
_entity.id
_entity.type
_entity.pdbx_description
1 polymer ?
#
loop_
_entity_poly.entity_id
_entity_poly.type
_entity_poly.pdbx_seq_one_letter_code
_entity_poly.pdbx_strand_id
1 'polypeptide(L)'
;MHTVWKGSISFGLVNIPVKMFTATEDKDIRFKYIHKECHSPVKYKKVCPVCNKEVQPDDIVRGFEYEPGKYVIMSGEDFESLQVKSEKAVEILDFVKLEEVDPVYFDKTYFLAPQETGGKAYTLLREALGQKEKIAVAKITIRDRESLAVIRVYKNVLMLETIFYPDEVKDSSQVPGIPENAKTTQAELDMATQLIDNLTTDFDPLKYVDTYREKLVELINAKVEGKQVVARKEVEKENVVSLMEALKQSIQMSKGTNKNEKDKDADKADKSAKEVKNRKKDPVSEVSEVETGDSTPEEKPKKRTRKAREKVES
;
A
#
# COMPACT_ATOMS: atom_id res chain seq x y z
N MET A 1 -4.83 3.25 12.00
CA MET A 1 -3.77 3.72 11.08
C MET A 1 -2.82 4.66 11.80
N HIS A 2 -1.51 4.55 11.57
CA HIS A 2 -0.51 5.43 12.16
C HIS A 2 -0.28 6.65 11.26
N THR A 3 -0.23 7.88 11.86
CA THR A 3 0.05 9.11 11.13
C THR A 3 1.53 9.18 10.77
N VAL A 4 1.87 9.29 9.48
CA VAL A 4 3.25 9.40 8.99
C VAL A 4 3.72 10.84 8.83
N TRP A 5 2.77 11.78 8.59
CA TRP A 5 3.07 13.17 8.38
C TRP A 5 1.87 14.04 8.79
N LYS A 6 2.14 15.25 9.26
CA LYS A 6 1.13 16.27 9.59
C LYS A 6 1.56 17.59 8.97
N GLY A 7 0.62 18.25 8.32
CA GLY A 7 0.85 19.53 7.65
C GLY A 7 -0.43 20.09 7.10
N SER A 8 -0.36 20.78 6.00
CA SER A 8 -1.50 21.38 5.33
C SER A 8 -1.43 21.24 3.82
N ILE A 9 -2.57 21.22 3.15
CA ILE A 9 -2.65 21.43 1.70
C ILE A 9 -2.80 22.92 1.47
N SER A 10 -1.89 23.51 0.71
CA SER A 10 -1.92 24.92 0.30
C SER A 10 -2.43 25.03 -1.13
N PHE A 11 -3.46 25.83 -1.32
CA PHE A 11 -4.08 26.09 -2.61
C PHE A 11 -4.41 27.59 -2.71
N GLY A 12 -3.54 28.35 -3.32
CA GLY A 12 -3.62 29.82 -3.32
C GLY A 12 -3.62 30.38 -1.89
N LEU A 13 -4.69 31.05 -1.50
CA LEU A 13 -4.86 31.58 -0.13
C LEU A 13 -5.53 30.59 0.84
N VAL A 14 -5.94 29.42 0.35
CA VAL A 14 -6.61 28.40 1.16
C VAL A 14 -5.58 27.45 1.73
N ASN A 15 -5.65 27.25 3.05
CA ASN A 15 -4.79 26.32 3.78
C ASN A 15 -5.67 25.29 4.50
N ILE A 16 -5.49 24.02 4.18
CA ILE A 16 -6.30 22.89 4.67
C ILE A 16 -5.42 22.01 5.56
N PRO A 17 -5.54 22.06 6.89
CA PRO A 17 -4.76 21.22 7.78
C PRO A 17 -5.16 19.76 7.65
N VAL A 18 -4.16 18.90 7.37
CA VAL A 18 -4.35 17.46 7.11
C VAL A 18 -3.34 16.60 7.86
N LYS A 19 -3.73 15.33 8.04
CA LYS A 19 -2.87 14.21 8.49
C LYS A 19 -2.75 13.23 7.35
N MET A 20 -1.56 12.67 7.18
CA MET A 20 -1.26 11.69 6.13
C MET A 20 -1.00 10.32 6.74
N PHE A 21 -1.55 9.28 6.12
CA PHE A 21 -1.47 7.88 6.52
C PHE A 21 -1.03 7.05 5.33
N THR A 22 -0.23 6.00 5.52
CA THR A 22 0.08 5.05 4.43
C THR A 22 -1.20 4.36 3.97
N ALA A 23 -1.42 4.32 2.65
CA ALA A 23 -2.59 3.65 2.05
C ALA A 23 -2.34 2.15 1.83
N THR A 24 -1.07 1.76 1.75
CA THR A 24 -0.61 0.38 1.51
C THR A 24 0.16 -0.15 2.70
N GLU A 25 0.15 -1.46 2.86
CA GLU A 25 0.88 -2.18 3.89
C GLU A 25 1.67 -3.30 3.24
N ASP A 26 2.94 -3.39 3.60
CA ASP A 26 3.80 -4.52 3.24
C ASP A 26 3.40 -5.75 4.07
N LYS A 27 2.97 -6.81 3.40
CA LYS A 27 2.56 -8.08 4.03
C LYS A 27 3.62 -9.17 3.94
N ASP A 28 4.85 -8.83 3.53
CA ASP A 28 5.94 -9.79 3.43
C ASP A 28 6.30 -10.40 4.79
N ILE A 29 6.58 -11.70 4.78
CA ILE A 29 7.01 -12.43 5.97
C ILE A 29 8.49 -12.15 6.20
N ARG A 30 8.79 -11.39 7.26
CA ARG A 30 10.16 -10.99 7.59
C ARG A 30 10.83 -12.02 8.46
N PHE A 31 11.98 -12.56 7.98
CA PHE A 31 12.82 -13.47 8.74
C PHE A 31 13.93 -12.69 9.47
N LYS A 32 14.25 -13.14 10.69
CA LYS A 32 15.42 -12.66 11.43
C LYS A 32 16.61 -13.58 11.16
N TYR A 33 17.78 -12.99 10.98
CA TYR A 33 19.01 -13.79 10.92
C TYR A 33 19.37 -14.28 12.30
N ILE A 34 19.57 -15.60 12.41
CA ILE A 34 19.98 -16.27 13.65
C ILE A 34 21.28 -17.03 13.44
N HIS A 35 22.11 -17.13 14.47
CA HIS A 35 23.33 -17.91 14.44
C HIS A 35 23.02 -19.40 14.39
N LYS A 36 23.69 -20.14 13.49
CA LYS A 36 23.36 -21.55 13.19
C LYS A 36 23.54 -22.49 14.41
N GLU A 37 24.52 -22.23 15.25
CA GLU A 37 24.86 -23.10 16.39
C GLU A 37 24.00 -22.81 17.63
N CYS A 38 23.87 -21.53 18.01
CA CYS A 38 23.18 -21.15 19.25
C CYS A 38 21.76 -20.62 19.05
N HIS A 39 21.30 -20.50 17.79
CA HIS A 39 19.97 -19.99 17.38
C HIS A 39 19.63 -18.60 17.93
N SER A 40 20.64 -17.82 18.32
CA SER A 40 20.47 -16.46 18.82
C SER A 40 20.40 -15.44 17.67
N PRO A 41 19.59 -14.36 17.78
CA PRO A 41 19.57 -13.31 16.77
C PRO A 41 20.94 -12.64 16.61
N VAL A 42 21.35 -12.45 15.36
CA VAL A 42 22.61 -11.77 15.01
C VAL A 42 22.42 -10.26 15.02
N LYS A 43 23.40 -9.53 15.57
CA LYS A 43 23.46 -8.07 15.55
C LYS A 43 24.54 -7.59 14.58
N TYR A 44 24.27 -6.48 13.89
CA TYR A 44 25.25 -5.84 13.02
C TYR A 44 26.04 -4.80 13.80
N LYS A 45 27.37 -4.81 13.61
CA LYS A 45 28.28 -3.79 14.11
C LYS A 45 28.87 -3.03 12.93
N LYS A 46 28.89 -1.71 12.99
CA LYS A 46 29.57 -0.88 11.99
C LYS A 46 31.06 -0.83 12.34
N VAL A 47 31.88 -1.24 11.43
CA VAL A 47 33.36 -1.26 11.61
C VAL A 47 33.99 -0.46 10.48
N CYS A 48 34.91 0.45 10.81
CA CYS A 48 35.72 1.15 9.82
C CYS A 48 36.74 0.19 9.21
N PRO A 49 36.77 -0.02 7.89
CA PRO A 49 37.69 -0.99 7.27
C PRO A 49 39.16 -0.58 7.32
N VAL A 50 39.45 0.71 7.52
CA VAL A 50 40.83 1.23 7.56
C VAL A 50 41.41 1.10 8.95
N CYS A 51 40.71 1.52 9.99
CA CYS A 51 41.25 1.46 11.37
C CYS A 51 40.76 0.24 12.17
N ASN A 52 39.89 -0.63 11.60
CA ASN A 52 39.28 -1.81 12.23
C ASN A 52 38.60 -1.55 13.58
N LYS A 53 38.15 -0.30 13.81
CA LYS A 53 37.46 0.07 15.04
C LYS A 53 35.94 0.00 14.82
N GLU A 54 35.24 -0.44 15.85
CA GLU A 54 33.76 -0.32 15.90
C GLU A 54 33.39 1.19 16.00
N VAL A 55 32.49 1.66 15.12
CA VAL A 55 32.13 3.06 14.97
C VAL A 55 30.75 3.26 15.59
N GLN A 56 30.62 4.19 16.51
CA GLN A 56 29.36 4.58 17.11
C GLN A 56 28.57 5.51 16.16
N PRO A 57 27.23 5.58 16.29
CA PRO A 57 26.43 6.46 15.45
C PRO A 57 26.92 7.93 15.43
N ASP A 58 27.42 8.42 16.55
CA ASP A 58 27.88 9.81 16.71
C ASP A 58 29.23 10.08 16.01
N ASP A 59 29.99 9.02 15.71
CA ASP A 59 31.27 9.10 14.99
C ASP A 59 31.08 9.04 13.46
N ILE A 60 29.83 8.93 12.99
CA ILE A 60 29.52 8.77 11.57
C ILE A 60 29.03 10.09 11.00
N VAL A 61 29.76 10.62 10.03
CA VAL A 61 29.39 11.82 9.27
C VAL A 61 28.90 11.44 7.86
N ARG A 62 28.12 12.32 7.25
CA ARG A 62 27.66 12.15 5.86
C ARG A 62 28.70 12.71 4.92
N GLY A 63 29.18 11.90 3.98
CA GLY A 63 30.10 12.31 2.92
C GLY A 63 29.50 12.09 1.54
N PHE A 64 29.65 13.06 0.64
CA PHE A 64 29.34 12.90 -0.77
C PHE A 64 30.65 12.67 -1.54
N GLU A 65 30.74 11.54 -2.26
CA GLU A 65 31.88 11.23 -3.09
C GLU A 65 31.74 11.97 -4.44
N TYR A 66 32.59 12.94 -4.66
CA TYR A 66 32.60 13.73 -5.91
C TYR A 66 33.66 13.28 -6.92
N GLU A 67 34.70 12.60 -6.45
CA GLU A 67 35.68 11.87 -7.25
C GLU A 67 36.03 10.57 -6.52
N PRO A 68 36.49 9.53 -7.20
CA PRO A 68 36.87 8.26 -6.56
C PRO A 68 37.82 8.47 -5.38
N GLY A 69 37.39 8.10 -4.18
CA GLY A 69 38.15 8.24 -2.92
C GLY A 69 38.16 9.65 -2.31
N LYS A 70 37.51 10.66 -2.91
CA LYS A 70 37.42 12.03 -2.37
C LYS A 70 35.99 12.35 -1.91
N TYR A 71 35.87 12.76 -0.66
CA TYR A 71 34.59 13.01 -0.01
C TYR A 71 34.47 14.46 0.47
N VAL A 72 33.33 15.08 0.20
CA VAL A 72 32.91 16.31 0.89
C VAL A 72 32.04 15.90 2.06
N ILE A 73 32.40 16.36 3.27
CA ILE A 73 31.64 16.10 4.48
C ILE A 73 30.50 17.12 4.54
N MET A 74 29.26 16.62 4.70
CA MET A 74 28.06 17.42 4.85
C MET A 74 27.63 17.39 6.31
N SER A 75 27.55 18.58 6.91
CA SER A 75 27.07 18.78 8.28
C SER A 75 25.53 18.87 8.34
N GLY A 76 24.96 18.79 9.53
CA GLY A 76 23.53 19.05 9.73
C GLY A 76 23.15 20.48 9.33
N GLU A 77 24.01 21.45 9.62
CA GLU A 77 23.82 22.89 9.30
C GLU A 77 23.75 23.14 7.79
N ASP A 78 24.55 22.40 6.99
CA ASP A 78 24.50 22.49 5.53
C ASP A 78 23.11 22.10 5.00
N PHE A 79 22.54 21.01 5.54
CA PHE A 79 21.19 20.58 5.15
C PHE A 79 20.11 21.55 5.66
N GLU A 80 20.28 22.13 6.86
CA GLU A 80 19.35 23.14 7.39
C GLU A 80 19.38 24.42 6.57
N SER A 81 20.52 24.81 6.04
CA SER A 81 20.66 26.00 5.17
C SER A 81 19.95 25.83 3.83
N LEU A 82 19.85 24.59 3.32
CA LEU A 82 19.11 24.24 2.10
C LEU A 82 17.60 24.17 2.33
N GLN A 83 17.17 23.98 3.58
CA GLN A 83 15.75 24.03 3.93
C GLN A 83 15.30 25.52 3.84
N VAL A 84 14.94 25.95 2.64
CA VAL A 84 13.96 27.01 2.49
C VAL A 84 12.84 26.64 3.43
N LYS A 85 12.49 27.49 4.45
CA LYS A 85 11.49 27.25 5.48
C LYS A 85 10.34 26.44 4.89
N SER A 86 10.49 25.11 4.83
CA SER A 86 9.47 24.28 4.26
C SER A 86 8.38 24.23 5.34
N GLU A 87 7.46 25.16 5.22
CA GLU A 87 6.16 24.97 5.87
C GLU A 87 5.78 23.54 5.50
N LYS A 88 5.39 22.75 6.50
CA LYS A 88 4.94 21.36 6.27
C LYS A 88 3.64 21.41 5.46
N ALA A 89 3.77 21.78 4.19
CA ALA A 89 2.68 22.03 3.26
C ALA A 89 2.81 21.15 2.01
N VAL A 90 1.68 20.75 1.51
CA VAL A 90 1.50 20.22 0.16
C VAL A 90 1.03 21.38 -0.69
N GLU A 91 1.91 21.91 -1.52
CA GLU A 91 1.62 23.06 -2.37
C GLU A 91 1.06 22.59 -3.73
N ILE A 92 -0.22 22.90 -3.99
CA ILE A 92 -0.84 22.60 -5.28
C ILE A 92 -0.32 23.60 -6.32
N LEU A 93 0.19 23.04 -7.44
CA LEU A 93 0.72 23.78 -8.57
C LEU A 93 -0.31 23.89 -9.70
N ASP A 94 -0.85 22.73 -10.13
CA ASP A 94 -1.71 22.59 -11.29
C ASP A 94 -2.83 21.57 -11.09
N PHE A 95 -3.80 21.56 -12.01
CA PHE A 95 -4.86 20.57 -12.10
C PHE A 95 -4.88 19.95 -13.49
N VAL A 96 -4.73 18.62 -13.54
CA VAL A 96 -4.67 17.83 -14.77
C VAL A 96 -5.72 16.71 -14.77
N LYS A 97 -5.88 15.99 -15.87
CA LYS A 97 -6.65 14.73 -15.86
C LYS A 97 -5.78 13.58 -15.37
N LEU A 98 -6.38 12.59 -14.72
CA LEU A 98 -5.65 11.39 -14.29
C LEU A 98 -5.01 10.64 -15.45
N GLU A 99 -5.68 10.59 -16.59
CA GLU A 99 -5.22 9.92 -17.82
C GLU A 99 -3.94 10.55 -18.43
N GLU A 100 -3.65 11.81 -18.09
CA GLU A 100 -2.44 12.53 -18.55
C GLU A 100 -1.18 12.13 -17.76
N VAL A 101 -1.34 11.44 -16.62
CA VAL A 101 -0.23 10.95 -15.80
C VAL A 101 -0.06 9.45 -16.02
N ASP A 102 1.02 9.07 -16.71
CA ASP A 102 1.32 7.67 -16.96
C ASP A 102 1.59 6.93 -15.62
N PRO A 103 1.08 5.69 -15.45
CA PRO A 103 1.31 4.88 -14.23
C PRO A 103 2.78 4.71 -13.84
N VAL A 104 3.73 4.81 -14.78
CA VAL A 104 5.18 4.71 -14.51
C VAL A 104 5.68 5.76 -13.52
N TYR A 105 4.99 6.91 -13.43
CA TYR A 105 5.37 7.98 -12.52
C TYR A 105 5.01 7.72 -11.06
N PHE A 106 4.03 6.85 -10.75
CA PHE A 106 3.56 6.67 -9.37
C PHE A 106 4.54 5.87 -8.52
N ASP A 107 4.84 6.37 -7.29
CA ASP A 107 5.73 5.72 -6.31
C ASP A 107 4.94 5.24 -5.08
N LYS A 108 4.58 6.13 -4.16
CA LYS A 108 3.94 5.77 -2.89
C LYS A 108 2.59 6.45 -2.72
N THR A 109 1.67 5.72 -2.11
CA THR A 109 0.29 6.15 -1.92
C THR A 109 -0.03 6.39 -0.45
N TYR A 110 -0.73 7.51 -0.19
CA TYR A 110 -1.13 7.94 1.14
C TYR A 110 -2.58 8.39 1.16
N PHE A 111 -3.27 8.15 2.27
CA PHE A 111 -4.58 8.76 2.54
C PHE A 111 -4.41 10.07 3.31
N LEU A 112 -5.19 11.07 2.93
CA LEU A 112 -5.27 12.35 3.61
C LEU A 112 -6.56 12.44 4.42
N ALA A 113 -6.45 12.81 5.69
CA ALA A 113 -7.61 13.11 6.53
C ALA A 113 -7.50 14.53 7.08
N PRO A 114 -8.62 15.25 7.21
CA PRO A 114 -8.60 16.60 7.77
C PRO A 114 -8.21 16.57 9.26
N GLN A 115 -7.54 17.63 9.73
CA GLN A 115 -7.44 17.93 11.14
C GLN A 115 -8.72 18.62 11.61
N GLU A 116 -8.87 18.82 12.93
CA GLU A 116 -10.11 19.30 13.55
C GLU A 116 -10.69 20.59 12.92
N THR A 117 -9.83 21.51 12.50
CA THR A 117 -10.24 22.78 11.90
C THR A 117 -10.39 22.74 10.37
N GLY A 118 -9.93 21.67 9.70
CA GLY A 118 -9.84 21.58 8.25
C GLY A 118 -11.06 20.96 7.54
N GLY A 119 -12.04 20.46 8.27
CA GLY A 119 -13.09 19.59 7.71
C GLY A 119 -13.87 20.19 6.55
N LYS A 120 -14.34 21.45 6.66
CA LYS A 120 -15.12 22.12 5.61
C LYS A 120 -14.31 22.33 4.32
N ALA A 121 -13.08 22.87 4.46
CA ALA A 121 -12.21 23.13 3.31
C ALA A 121 -11.73 21.84 2.62
N TYR A 122 -11.47 20.79 3.40
CA TYR A 122 -11.16 19.45 2.89
C TYR A 122 -12.31 18.87 2.06
N THR A 123 -13.55 18.95 2.57
CA THR A 123 -14.73 18.47 1.86
C THR A 123 -14.94 19.23 0.57
N LEU A 124 -14.80 20.57 0.60
CA LEU A 124 -14.91 21.42 -0.58
C LEU A 124 -13.90 21.03 -1.67
N LEU A 125 -12.62 20.85 -1.30
CA LEU A 125 -11.59 20.45 -2.26
C LEU A 125 -11.89 19.06 -2.85
N ARG A 126 -12.30 18.09 -2.02
CA ARG A 126 -12.66 16.74 -2.46
C ARG A 126 -13.82 16.77 -3.46
N GLU A 127 -14.89 17.50 -3.16
CA GLU A 127 -16.07 17.61 -4.03
C GLU A 127 -15.74 18.35 -5.33
N ALA A 128 -14.95 19.42 -5.26
CA ALA A 128 -14.54 20.16 -6.46
C ALA A 128 -13.69 19.30 -7.40
N LEU A 129 -12.72 18.54 -6.89
CA LEU A 129 -11.91 17.60 -7.67
C LEU A 129 -12.79 16.50 -8.29
N GLY A 130 -13.73 15.95 -7.53
CA GLY A 130 -14.64 14.92 -8.00
C GLY A 130 -15.58 15.42 -9.10
N GLN A 131 -16.18 16.60 -8.94
CA GLN A 131 -17.09 17.20 -9.96
C GLN A 131 -16.37 17.57 -11.25
N LYS A 132 -15.09 17.95 -11.17
CA LYS A 132 -14.29 18.33 -12.34
C LYS A 132 -13.53 17.16 -12.97
N GLU A 133 -13.57 15.98 -12.33
CA GLU A 133 -12.80 14.80 -12.76
C GLU A 133 -11.29 15.13 -12.96
N LYS A 134 -10.76 15.96 -12.05
CA LYS A 134 -9.38 16.42 -12.08
C LYS A 134 -8.62 15.91 -10.87
N ILE A 135 -7.30 15.84 -11.04
CA ILE A 135 -6.33 15.63 -9.98
C ILE A 135 -5.48 16.87 -9.83
N ALA A 136 -4.96 17.12 -8.64
CA ALA A 136 -4.07 18.23 -8.37
C ALA A 136 -2.61 17.74 -8.39
N VAL A 137 -1.76 18.40 -9.18
CA VAL A 137 -0.30 18.21 -9.13
C VAL A 137 0.24 19.13 -8.04
N ALA A 138 1.07 18.61 -7.15
CA ALA A 138 1.56 19.31 -5.98
C ALA A 138 3.01 18.96 -5.68
N LYS A 139 3.65 19.78 -4.86
CA LYS A 139 4.93 19.51 -4.22
C LYS A 139 4.73 19.24 -2.73
N ILE A 140 5.45 18.27 -2.19
CA ILE A 140 5.43 17.94 -0.77
C ILE A 140 6.84 17.70 -0.26
N THR A 141 7.14 18.19 0.96
CA THR A 141 8.36 17.85 1.66
C THR A 141 8.11 16.79 2.72
N ILE A 142 8.72 15.61 2.53
CA ILE A 142 8.65 14.48 3.46
C ILE A 142 10.07 14.14 3.92
N ARG A 143 10.34 14.22 5.23
CA ARG A 143 11.65 13.88 5.81
C ARG A 143 12.82 14.59 5.09
N ASP A 144 12.72 15.90 4.92
CA ASP A 144 13.73 16.77 4.32
C ASP A 144 14.01 16.53 2.82
N ARG A 145 13.14 15.80 2.15
CA ARG A 145 13.16 15.62 0.71
C ARG A 145 11.89 16.19 0.07
N GLU A 146 12.06 17.10 -0.88
CA GLU A 146 10.98 17.54 -1.76
C GLU A 146 10.65 16.41 -2.74
N SER A 147 9.37 16.18 -2.95
CA SER A 147 8.84 15.20 -3.92
C SER A 147 7.67 15.81 -4.65
N LEU A 148 7.55 15.46 -5.92
CA LEU A 148 6.35 15.73 -6.67
C LEU A 148 5.24 14.77 -6.23
N ALA A 149 4.00 15.24 -6.21
CA ALA A 149 2.86 14.44 -5.79
C ALA A 149 1.61 14.79 -6.59
N VAL A 150 0.66 13.89 -6.61
CA VAL A 150 -0.70 14.15 -7.09
C VAL A 150 -1.70 13.92 -5.98
N ILE A 151 -2.75 14.75 -5.95
CA ILE A 151 -3.88 14.58 -5.03
C ILE A 151 -5.11 14.27 -5.86
N ARG A 152 -5.78 13.17 -5.53
CA ARG A 152 -7.03 12.75 -6.19
C ARG A 152 -8.08 12.27 -5.19
N VAL A 153 -9.29 12.17 -5.66
CA VAL A 153 -10.37 11.56 -4.89
C VAL A 153 -10.30 10.03 -5.01
N TYR A 154 -10.35 9.34 -3.88
CA TYR A 154 -10.52 7.90 -3.83
C TYR A 154 -11.66 7.55 -2.88
N LYS A 155 -12.76 7.04 -3.42
CA LYS A 155 -14.00 6.80 -2.66
C LYS A 155 -14.43 8.08 -1.92
N ASN A 156 -14.35 8.08 -0.59
CA ASN A 156 -14.77 9.20 0.27
C ASN A 156 -13.61 10.01 0.86
N VAL A 157 -12.35 9.74 0.45
CA VAL A 157 -11.15 10.40 0.97
C VAL A 157 -10.33 11.04 -0.16
N LEU A 158 -9.50 12.03 0.20
CA LEU A 158 -8.41 12.48 -0.66
C LEU A 158 -7.23 11.54 -0.51
N MET A 159 -6.61 11.19 -1.62
CA MET A 159 -5.42 10.37 -1.69
C MET A 159 -4.29 11.20 -2.28
N LEU A 160 -3.11 11.10 -1.69
CA LEU A 160 -1.88 11.70 -2.18
C LEU A 160 -0.97 10.57 -2.65
N GLU A 161 -0.47 10.69 -3.86
CA GLU A 161 0.49 9.76 -4.45
C GLU A 161 1.75 10.53 -4.80
N THR A 162 2.91 10.13 -4.26
CA THR A 162 4.19 10.68 -4.70
C THR A 162 4.47 10.18 -6.11
N ILE A 163 5.02 11.06 -6.93
CA ILE A 163 5.38 10.73 -8.30
C ILE A 163 6.84 11.08 -8.55
N PHE A 164 7.48 10.34 -9.45
CA PHE A 164 8.85 10.59 -9.89
C PHE A 164 8.95 11.88 -10.70
N TYR A 165 10.09 12.53 -10.62
CA TYR A 165 10.45 13.60 -11.57
C TYR A 165 10.75 12.99 -12.94
N PRO A 166 10.62 13.79 -14.05
CA PRO A 166 10.84 13.27 -15.39
C PRO A 166 12.25 12.70 -15.63
N ASP A 167 13.26 13.20 -14.93
CA ASP A 167 14.65 12.74 -14.98
C ASP A 167 14.91 11.44 -14.20
N GLU A 168 13.99 11.05 -13.31
CA GLU A 168 14.02 9.79 -12.59
C GLU A 168 13.43 8.61 -13.41
N VAL A 169 12.63 8.91 -14.46
CA VAL A 169 12.03 7.90 -15.33
C VAL A 169 12.96 7.64 -16.52
N LYS A 170 13.40 6.39 -16.66
CA LYS A 170 14.30 5.99 -17.75
C LYS A 170 13.58 5.96 -19.09
N ASP A 171 14.26 6.37 -20.14
CA ASP A 171 13.76 6.29 -21.50
C ASP A 171 13.63 4.82 -21.93
N SER A 172 12.50 4.46 -22.51
CA SER A 172 12.21 3.11 -23.03
C SER A 172 13.17 2.68 -24.15
N SER A 173 13.77 3.63 -24.90
CA SER A 173 14.79 3.39 -25.92
C SER A 173 16.07 2.75 -25.36
N GLN A 174 16.31 2.85 -24.05
CA GLN A 174 17.46 2.25 -23.38
C GLN A 174 17.29 0.74 -23.11
N VAL A 175 16.10 0.17 -23.36
CA VAL A 175 15.85 -1.25 -23.14
C VAL A 175 16.51 -2.07 -24.26
N PRO A 176 17.51 -2.92 -23.94
CA PRO A 176 18.20 -3.69 -24.97
C PRO A 176 17.33 -4.87 -25.46
N GLY A 177 17.51 -5.23 -26.74
CA GLY A 177 16.94 -6.46 -27.31
C GLY A 177 15.48 -6.36 -27.74
N ILE A 178 14.91 -5.17 -27.80
CA ILE A 178 13.58 -4.99 -28.41
C ILE A 178 13.71 -5.17 -29.92
N PRO A 179 12.98 -6.13 -30.52
CA PRO A 179 13.08 -6.37 -31.96
C PRO A 179 12.36 -5.25 -32.73
N GLU A 180 13.12 -4.46 -33.50
CA GLU A 180 12.56 -3.35 -34.28
C GLU A 180 11.74 -3.82 -35.51
N ASN A 181 11.99 -5.05 -36.01
CA ASN A 181 11.45 -5.55 -37.27
C ASN A 181 10.88 -6.97 -37.17
N ALA A 182 10.33 -7.37 -36.03
CA ALA A 182 9.65 -8.66 -35.91
C ALA A 182 8.38 -8.66 -36.78
N LYS A 183 8.37 -9.53 -37.83
CA LYS A 183 7.20 -9.68 -38.71
C LYS A 183 6.22 -10.66 -38.07
N THR A 184 5.05 -10.17 -37.72
CA THR A 184 3.90 -10.98 -37.32
C THR A 184 2.98 -11.19 -38.52
N THR A 185 2.37 -12.37 -38.64
CA THR A 185 1.34 -12.60 -39.66
C THR A 185 -0.03 -12.15 -39.13
N GLN A 186 -0.94 -11.78 -40.04
CA GLN A 186 -2.30 -11.37 -39.63
C GLN A 186 -3.01 -12.51 -38.87
N ALA A 187 -2.81 -13.74 -39.27
CA ALA A 187 -3.41 -14.91 -38.59
C ALA A 187 -2.90 -15.09 -37.14
N GLU A 188 -1.64 -14.80 -36.88
CA GLU A 188 -1.08 -14.82 -35.51
C GLU A 188 -1.67 -13.69 -34.67
N LEU A 189 -1.80 -12.49 -35.23
CA LEU A 189 -2.39 -11.35 -34.58
C LEU A 189 -3.87 -11.60 -34.26
N ASP A 190 -4.64 -12.10 -35.18
CA ASP A 190 -6.08 -12.42 -35.00
C ASP A 190 -6.27 -13.47 -33.89
N MET A 191 -5.43 -14.48 -33.82
CA MET A 191 -5.51 -15.49 -32.75
C MET A 191 -5.09 -14.91 -31.41
N ALA A 192 -4.06 -14.06 -31.34
CA ALA A 192 -3.64 -13.42 -30.11
C ALA A 192 -4.73 -12.48 -29.57
N THR A 193 -5.34 -11.69 -30.46
CA THR A 193 -6.48 -10.81 -30.10
C THR A 193 -7.67 -11.62 -29.60
N GLN A 194 -8.02 -12.71 -30.29
CA GLN A 194 -9.11 -13.60 -29.84
C GLN A 194 -8.83 -14.20 -28.43
N LEU A 195 -7.58 -14.54 -28.13
CA LEU A 195 -7.22 -15.03 -26.82
C LEU A 195 -7.35 -13.95 -25.75
N ILE A 196 -6.92 -12.73 -26.05
CA ILE A 196 -7.07 -11.55 -25.16
C ILE A 196 -8.56 -11.32 -24.88
N ASP A 197 -9.41 -11.27 -25.92
CA ASP A 197 -10.85 -11.06 -25.78
C ASP A 197 -11.51 -12.15 -24.91
N ASN A 198 -11.11 -13.42 -25.08
CA ASN A 198 -11.64 -14.51 -24.27
C ASN A 198 -11.22 -14.46 -22.78
N LEU A 199 -10.09 -13.82 -22.47
CA LEU A 199 -9.55 -13.66 -21.12
C LEU A 199 -9.91 -12.31 -20.51
N THR A 200 -10.49 -11.39 -21.27
CA THR A 200 -10.87 -10.05 -20.80
C THR A 200 -12.03 -10.16 -19.81
N THR A 201 -11.82 -9.65 -18.61
CA THR A 201 -12.82 -9.58 -17.52
C THR A 201 -12.66 -8.26 -16.78
N ASP A 202 -13.68 -7.86 -16.05
CA ASP A 202 -13.59 -6.72 -15.13
C ASP A 202 -12.55 -7.00 -14.05
N PHE A 203 -11.79 -5.95 -13.70
CA PHE A 203 -10.77 -6.07 -12.66
C PHE A 203 -11.40 -6.21 -11.28
N ASP A 204 -11.30 -7.40 -10.70
CA ASP A 204 -11.68 -7.68 -9.33
C ASP A 204 -10.41 -8.04 -8.52
N PRO A 205 -9.94 -7.14 -7.62
CA PRO A 205 -8.72 -7.37 -6.85
C PRO A 205 -8.82 -8.60 -5.92
N LEU A 206 -10.02 -9.05 -5.55
CA LEU A 206 -10.21 -10.18 -4.65
C LEU A 206 -9.89 -11.54 -5.31
N LYS A 207 -9.83 -11.58 -6.64
CA LYS A 207 -9.45 -12.79 -7.40
C LYS A 207 -7.94 -13.08 -7.34
N TYR A 208 -7.12 -12.08 -6.98
CA TYR A 208 -5.66 -12.20 -6.99
C TYR A 208 -5.15 -12.40 -5.56
N VAL A 209 -4.74 -13.63 -5.26
CA VAL A 209 -4.24 -14.02 -3.94
C VAL A 209 -2.76 -14.33 -4.03
N ASP A 210 -1.98 -13.93 -3.03
CA ASP A 210 -0.56 -14.26 -2.91
C ASP A 210 -0.40 -15.73 -2.45
N THR A 211 -0.39 -16.63 -3.43
CA THR A 211 -0.25 -18.08 -3.19
C THR A 211 1.11 -18.47 -2.62
N TYR A 212 2.17 -17.67 -2.87
CA TYR A 212 3.47 -17.91 -2.30
C TYR A 212 3.45 -17.68 -0.78
N ARG A 213 2.87 -16.57 -0.35
CA ARG A 213 2.73 -16.25 1.07
C ARG A 213 1.88 -17.28 1.81
N GLU A 214 0.78 -17.74 1.21
CA GLU A 214 -0.05 -18.81 1.79
C GLU A 214 0.76 -20.09 2.01
N LYS A 215 1.44 -20.58 0.97
CA LYS A 215 2.31 -21.75 1.06
C LYS A 215 3.44 -21.58 2.07
N LEU A 216 4.01 -20.37 2.18
CA LEU A 216 5.07 -20.06 3.13
C LEU A 216 4.55 -20.09 4.58
N VAL A 217 3.38 -19.54 4.84
CA VAL A 217 2.72 -19.61 6.15
C VAL A 217 2.41 -21.07 6.53
N GLU A 218 1.87 -21.86 5.62
CA GLU A 218 1.64 -23.29 5.83
C GLU A 218 2.93 -24.04 6.17
N LEU A 219 4.01 -23.78 5.45
CA LEU A 219 5.33 -24.37 5.70
C LEU A 219 5.87 -23.99 7.09
N ILE A 220 5.74 -22.72 7.47
CA ILE A 220 6.16 -22.23 8.80
C ILE A 220 5.34 -22.95 9.88
N ASN A 221 4.03 -22.98 9.75
CA ASN A 221 3.15 -23.65 10.72
C ASN A 221 3.44 -25.13 10.84
N ALA A 222 3.65 -25.85 9.73
CA ALA A 222 4.03 -27.25 9.75
C ALA A 222 5.37 -27.50 10.46
N LYS A 223 6.36 -26.60 10.28
CA LYS A 223 7.63 -26.67 11.01
C LYS A 223 7.50 -26.35 12.49
N VAL A 224 6.64 -25.41 12.87
CA VAL A 224 6.34 -25.11 14.28
C VAL A 224 5.69 -26.32 14.96
N GLU A 225 4.81 -27.05 14.27
CA GLU A 225 4.18 -28.26 14.77
C GLU A 225 5.08 -29.52 14.73
N GLY A 226 6.32 -29.40 14.28
CA GLY A 226 7.29 -30.51 14.16
C GLY A 226 6.97 -31.50 13.03
N LYS A 227 6.08 -31.18 12.12
CA LYS A 227 5.75 -32.00 10.95
C LYS A 227 6.85 -31.90 9.89
N GLN A 228 7.31 -33.03 9.32
CA GLN A 228 8.19 -33.05 8.17
C GLN A 228 7.41 -32.56 6.93
N VAL A 229 7.87 -31.47 6.34
CA VAL A 229 7.27 -30.95 5.10
C VAL A 229 7.88 -31.70 3.92
N VAL A 230 7.09 -32.52 3.26
CA VAL A 230 7.45 -33.16 2.00
C VAL A 230 7.17 -32.18 0.87
N ALA A 231 8.21 -31.61 0.27
CA ALA A 231 8.05 -30.77 -0.90
C ALA A 231 7.43 -31.59 -2.03
N ARG A 232 6.26 -31.19 -2.53
CA ARG A 232 5.71 -31.72 -3.78
C ARG A 232 6.66 -31.31 -4.91
N LYS A 233 7.22 -32.28 -5.60
CA LYS A 233 7.92 -32.05 -6.87
C LYS A 233 6.93 -31.44 -7.86
N GLU A 234 7.19 -30.20 -8.27
CA GLU A 234 6.51 -29.65 -9.43
C GLU A 234 6.85 -30.49 -10.66
N VAL A 235 5.82 -30.88 -11.37
CA VAL A 235 5.97 -31.60 -12.64
C VAL A 235 6.47 -30.57 -13.65
N GLU A 236 7.70 -30.74 -14.10
CA GLU A 236 8.27 -29.96 -15.21
C GLU A 236 7.36 -30.06 -16.42
N LYS A 237 6.87 -28.94 -16.90
CA LYS A 237 6.16 -28.86 -18.18
C LYS A 237 7.20 -28.86 -19.28
N GLU A 238 7.48 -30.02 -19.83
CA GLU A 238 8.14 -30.13 -21.14
C GLU A 238 7.16 -29.68 -22.20
N ASN A 239 7.58 -28.78 -23.09
CA ASN A 239 7.50 -28.88 -24.54
C ASN A 239 7.51 -27.52 -25.20
N VAL A 240 8.48 -27.32 -26.06
CA VAL A 240 8.50 -26.24 -27.05
C VAL A 240 7.47 -26.58 -28.13
N VAL A 241 6.23 -26.19 -27.93
CA VAL A 241 5.15 -26.27 -28.92
C VAL A 241 5.29 -25.05 -29.84
N SER A 242 4.99 -25.24 -31.14
CA SER A 242 4.89 -24.13 -32.10
C SER A 242 3.96 -23.03 -31.54
N LEU A 243 4.32 -21.75 -31.73
CA LEU A 243 3.53 -20.59 -31.24
C LEU A 243 2.04 -20.73 -31.63
N MET A 244 1.76 -21.21 -32.86
CA MET A 244 0.41 -21.42 -33.36
C MET A 244 -0.35 -22.53 -32.61
N GLU A 245 0.32 -23.61 -32.25
CA GLU A 245 -0.28 -24.69 -31.47
C GLU A 245 -0.49 -24.30 -30.03
N ALA A 246 0.45 -23.55 -29.42
CA ALA A 246 0.30 -23.00 -28.08
C ALA A 246 -0.89 -22.06 -27.98
N LEU A 247 -1.08 -21.14 -28.91
CA LEU A 247 -2.23 -20.25 -29.00
C LEU A 247 -3.56 -21.01 -29.16
N LYS A 248 -3.61 -22.03 -30.04
CA LYS A 248 -4.80 -22.89 -30.20
C LYS A 248 -5.17 -23.66 -28.93
N GLN A 249 -4.19 -24.23 -28.23
CA GLN A 249 -4.40 -24.93 -26.97
C GLN A 249 -4.90 -23.98 -25.88
N SER A 250 -4.32 -22.77 -25.78
CA SER A 250 -4.74 -21.76 -24.82
C SER A 250 -6.18 -21.29 -25.05
N ILE A 251 -6.61 -21.12 -26.32
CA ILE A 251 -8.00 -20.78 -26.66
C ILE A 251 -8.96 -21.92 -26.28
N GLN A 252 -8.56 -23.18 -26.44
CA GLN A 252 -9.39 -24.33 -26.04
C GLN A 252 -9.52 -24.41 -24.50
N MET A 253 -8.45 -24.17 -23.77
CA MET A 253 -8.45 -24.17 -22.29
C MET A 253 -9.31 -23.04 -21.71
N SER A 254 -9.22 -21.83 -22.28
CA SER A 254 -10.02 -20.69 -21.82
C SER A 254 -11.53 -20.89 -22.04
N LYS A 255 -11.94 -21.57 -23.13
CA LYS A 255 -13.34 -21.92 -23.36
C LYS A 255 -13.87 -23.00 -22.41
N GLY A 256 -12.99 -23.85 -21.87
CA GLY A 256 -13.34 -24.90 -20.90
C GLY A 256 -13.55 -24.35 -19.48
N THR A 257 -12.78 -23.34 -19.07
CA THR A 257 -12.83 -22.76 -17.72
C THR A 257 -14.08 -21.91 -17.53
N ASN A 258 -14.52 -21.19 -18.55
CA ASN A 258 -15.75 -20.38 -18.51
C ASN A 258 -17.05 -21.20 -18.39
N LYS A 259 -17.04 -22.51 -18.72
CA LYS A 259 -18.22 -23.38 -18.52
C LYS A 259 -18.31 -23.88 -17.07
N ASN A 260 -17.16 -24.13 -16.40
CA ASN A 260 -17.16 -24.65 -15.05
C ASN A 260 -17.47 -23.60 -13.96
N GLU A 261 -17.25 -22.29 -14.22
CA GLU A 261 -17.61 -21.23 -13.29
C GLU A 261 -19.11 -20.91 -13.32
N LYS A 262 -19.77 -21.00 -14.49
CA LYS A 262 -21.23 -20.78 -14.59
C LYS A 262 -22.04 -21.88 -13.91
N ASP A 263 -21.55 -23.11 -13.89
CA ASP A 263 -22.23 -24.22 -13.23
C ASP A 263 -22.03 -24.21 -11.69
N LYS A 264 -20.91 -23.61 -11.19
CA LYS A 264 -20.69 -23.46 -9.73
C LYS A 264 -21.47 -22.33 -9.11
N ASP A 265 -21.77 -21.26 -9.83
CA ASP A 265 -22.59 -20.15 -9.33
C ASP A 265 -24.09 -20.50 -9.33
N ALA A 266 -24.54 -21.38 -10.25
CA ALA A 266 -25.91 -21.91 -10.24
C ALA A 266 -26.16 -22.83 -9.05
N ASP A 267 -25.20 -23.65 -8.64
CA ASP A 267 -25.30 -24.57 -7.49
C ASP A 267 -25.24 -23.84 -6.14
N LYS A 268 -24.53 -22.70 -6.05
CA LYS A 268 -24.52 -21.87 -4.84
C LYS A 268 -25.80 -21.08 -4.64
N ALA A 269 -26.48 -20.65 -5.71
CA ALA A 269 -27.76 -19.94 -5.63
C ALA A 269 -28.89 -20.88 -5.13
N ASP A 270 -28.91 -22.16 -5.53
CA ASP A 270 -29.94 -23.11 -5.11
C ASP A 270 -29.77 -23.61 -3.66
N LYS A 271 -28.52 -23.68 -3.16
CA LYS A 271 -28.26 -24.02 -1.76
C LYS A 271 -28.61 -22.89 -0.78
N SER A 272 -28.41 -21.62 -1.18
CA SER A 272 -28.80 -20.45 -0.40
C SER A 272 -30.33 -20.30 -0.28
N ALA A 273 -31.08 -20.67 -1.31
CA ALA A 273 -32.56 -20.62 -1.31
C ALA A 273 -33.23 -21.73 -0.49
N LYS A 274 -32.53 -22.89 -0.28
CA LYS A 274 -33.05 -24.00 0.54
C LYS A 274 -32.80 -23.79 2.04
N GLU A 275 -31.74 -23.10 2.43
CA GLU A 275 -31.47 -22.81 3.85
C GLU A 275 -32.42 -21.73 4.46
N VAL A 276 -32.89 -20.79 3.64
CA VAL A 276 -33.83 -19.75 4.11
C VAL A 276 -35.26 -20.27 4.29
N LYS A 277 -35.64 -21.40 3.64
CA LYS A 277 -36.96 -22.01 3.80
C LYS A 277 -37.12 -22.93 5.02
N ASN A 278 -36.02 -23.37 5.64
CA ASN A 278 -36.07 -24.29 6.81
C ASN A 278 -36.00 -23.58 8.16
N ARG A 279 -35.90 -22.24 8.21
CA ARG A 279 -35.88 -21.45 9.45
C ARG A 279 -37.21 -20.79 9.82
N LYS A 280 -38.31 -21.18 9.21
CA LYS A 280 -39.65 -20.68 9.55
C LYS A 280 -40.62 -21.79 9.92
N LYS A 281 -40.31 -22.58 10.93
CA LYS A 281 -41.29 -23.42 11.66
C LYS A 281 -40.67 -23.86 12.98
N ASP A 282 -40.84 -23.05 14.00
CA ASP A 282 -41.01 -23.52 15.35
C ASP A 282 -41.84 -22.50 16.14
N PRO A 283 -42.77 -22.95 17.00
CA PRO A 283 -43.87 -22.12 17.48
C PRO A 283 -43.57 -21.43 18.80
N VAL A 284 -44.25 -20.32 18.93
CA VAL A 284 -44.45 -19.50 20.13
C VAL A 284 -44.95 -20.36 21.31
N SER A 285 -44.36 -20.18 22.48
CA SER A 285 -45.01 -20.47 23.76
C SER A 285 -44.82 -19.31 24.74
N GLU A 286 -45.95 -18.96 25.28
CA GLU A 286 -46.40 -17.87 26.11
C GLU A 286 -45.65 -17.65 27.45
N VAL A 287 -45.57 -16.38 27.79
CA VAL A 287 -46.02 -15.67 29.02
C VAL A 287 -45.38 -16.05 30.37
N SER A 288 -44.81 -15.05 31.02
CA SER A 288 -45.33 -14.51 32.29
C SER A 288 -44.62 -13.25 32.72
N GLU A 289 -45.43 -12.21 32.94
CA GLU A 289 -45.14 -10.96 33.64
C GLU A 289 -44.84 -11.25 35.12
N VAL A 290 -43.89 -10.52 35.72
CA VAL A 290 -43.97 -10.06 37.12
C VAL A 290 -43.25 -8.73 37.25
N GLU A 291 -44.01 -7.83 37.87
CA GLU A 291 -43.74 -6.43 38.20
C GLU A 291 -42.72 -6.23 39.33
N THR A 292 -42.28 -4.96 39.38
CA THR A 292 -42.02 -4.05 40.52
C THR A 292 -40.67 -4.09 41.22
N GLY A 293 -40.17 -2.84 41.42
CA GLY A 293 -39.40 -2.46 42.60
C GLY A 293 -38.21 -1.53 42.33
N ASP A 294 -38.47 -0.27 42.13
CA ASP A 294 -38.02 0.95 42.80
C ASP A 294 -36.75 0.85 43.66
N SER A 295 -35.82 1.74 43.37
CA SER A 295 -35.14 2.70 44.26
C SER A 295 -33.71 3.05 43.84
N THR A 296 -33.56 4.30 43.47
CA THR A 296 -32.30 5.10 43.52
C THR A 296 -31.75 5.19 44.95
N PRO A 297 -30.46 5.50 45.20
CA PRO A 297 -30.03 6.89 45.10
C PRO A 297 -28.58 7.16 44.62
N GLU A 298 -28.43 8.41 44.18
CA GLU A 298 -27.24 9.18 43.82
C GLU A 298 -26.06 9.04 44.83
N GLU A 299 -24.84 9.09 44.29
CA GLU A 299 -23.70 9.64 44.98
C GLU A 299 -22.76 10.42 44.04
N LYS A 300 -22.53 11.70 44.35
CA LYS A 300 -21.72 12.71 43.65
C LYS A 300 -20.22 12.59 43.97
N PRO A 301 -19.31 13.08 43.11
CA PRO A 301 -17.87 12.91 43.27
C PRO A 301 -17.24 13.98 44.15
N LYS A 302 -16.29 13.56 44.98
CA LYS A 302 -15.46 14.44 45.84
C LYS A 302 -14.32 15.10 45.03
N LYS A 303 -14.26 16.43 45.10
CA LYS A 303 -13.14 17.30 44.75
C LYS A 303 -11.90 16.97 45.58
N ARG A 304 -10.74 16.87 44.93
CA ARG A 304 -9.43 16.94 45.62
C ARG A 304 -8.69 18.18 45.18
N THR A 305 -8.40 18.97 46.21
CA THR A 305 -7.77 20.29 46.24
C THR A 305 -6.30 20.28 45.82
N ARG A 306 -5.91 21.33 45.10
CA ARG A 306 -4.55 21.79 44.80
C ARG A 306 -3.81 22.16 46.08
N LYS A 307 -2.54 21.73 46.22
CA LYS A 307 -1.55 22.37 47.09
C LYS A 307 -0.42 22.96 46.23
N ALA A 308 -0.30 24.24 46.34
CA ALA A 308 0.82 25.04 45.84
C ALA A 308 2.10 24.70 46.63
N ARG A 309 3.26 24.75 45.97
CA ARG A 309 4.55 24.85 46.64
C ARG A 309 5.42 25.89 45.94
N GLU A 310 5.88 26.79 46.80
CA GLU A 310 6.64 28.00 46.57
C GLU A 310 8.03 27.81 45.96
N LYS A 311 8.49 28.88 45.35
CA LYS A 311 9.85 29.24 44.97
C LYS A 311 10.84 29.13 46.16
N VAL A 312 12.06 28.68 45.87
CA VAL A 312 13.27 29.21 46.53
C VAL A 312 14.35 29.35 45.45
N GLU A 313 14.86 30.59 45.36
CA GLU A 313 16.07 31.00 44.66
C GLU A 313 17.31 30.49 45.39
N SER A 314 18.31 30.07 44.68
CA SER A 314 19.71 30.44 44.86
C SER A 314 20.50 29.99 43.65
#